data_561a875102c9f5a73f9443c34dfb7297
#
_entry.id   561a875102c9f5a73f9443c34dfb7297
#
_cell.length_a   1.000
_cell.length_b   1.000
_cell.length_c   1.000
_cell.angle_alpha   90.00
_cell.angle_beta   90.00
_cell.angle_gamma   90.00
#
_symmetry.space_group_name_H-M   'P 1'
#
loop_
_entity.id
_entity.type
_entity.pdbx_description
1 polymer ?
#
loop_
_entity_poly.entity_id
_entity_poly.type
_entity_poly.pdbx_seq_one_letter_code
_entity_poly.pdbx_strand_id
1 'polypeptide(L)'
;LIDSFNLRKSILDFSKENPILGTCAGLILMAKVIENESKVNPLGILDLEISRNSYGRQIMSRKENITIESDSKIFDMEVTLIRAPKILKINKNINVITEIDNSPAAVFDGKHMGLSFHPELNGVTFFHEILFGSSNTLNFKNSESINAA
;
A
#
# COMPACT_ATOMS: atom_id res chain seq x y z
N LEU A 1 -4.48 -9.10 17.11
CA LEU A 1 -4.96 -10.25 16.31
C LEU A 1 -3.81 -11.13 15.82
N ILE A 2 -2.89 -10.65 14.97
CA ILE A 2 -1.79 -11.46 14.40
C ILE A 2 -0.99 -12.14 15.51
N ASP A 3 -0.57 -11.41 16.54
CA ASP A 3 0.20 -11.94 17.64
C ASP A 3 -0.65 -12.82 18.58
N SER A 4 -1.94 -12.48 18.77
CA SER A 4 -2.86 -13.28 19.57
C SER A 4 -3.14 -14.67 18.99
N PHE A 5 -3.01 -14.82 17.68
CA PHE A 5 -3.16 -16.10 16.97
C PHE A 5 -1.82 -16.71 16.55
N ASN A 6 -0.69 -16.18 17.00
CA ASN A 6 0.66 -16.63 16.66
C ASN A 6 0.94 -16.70 15.14
N LEU A 7 0.31 -15.79 14.35
CA LEU A 7 0.43 -15.81 12.89
C LEU A 7 1.66 -15.05 12.35
N ARG A 8 2.32 -14.25 13.18
CA ARG A 8 3.44 -13.40 12.77
C ARG A 8 4.53 -14.16 12.02
N LYS A 9 5.00 -15.26 12.62
CA LYS A 9 6.06 -16.07 12.01
C LYS A 9 5.62 -16.65 10.67
N SER A 10 4.42 -17.20 10.61
CA SER A 10 3.87 -17.79 9.37
C SER A 10 3.72 -16.78 8.25
N ILE A 11 3.26 -15.55 8.55
CA ILE A 11 3.15 -14.47 7.57
C ILE A 11 4.54 -14.05 7.06
N LEU A 12 5.50 -13.88 7.96
CA LEU A 12 6.87 -13.52 7.60
C LEU A 12 7.55 -14.62 6.78
N ASP A 13 7.37 -15.89 7.13
CA ASP A 13 7.91 -16.99 6.35
C ASP A 13 7.25 -17.08 4.97
N PHE A 14 5.94 -16.90 4.90
CA PHE A 14 5.21 -16.86 3.64
C PHE A 14 5.69 -15.71 2.73
N SER A 15 5.93 -14.53 3.29
CA SER A 15 6.37 -13.34 2.53
C SER A 15 7.72 -13.51 1.84
N LYS A 16 8.57 -14.43 2.31
CA LYS A 16 9.88 -14.68 1.68
C LYS A 16 9.75 -15.23 0.27
N GLU A 17 8.73 -16.05 0.03
CA GLU A 17 8.54 -16.77 -1.24
C GLU A 17 7.33 -16.26 -2.04
N ASN A 18 6.35 -15.64 -1.37
CA ASN A 18 5.05 -15.31 -1.96
C ASN A 18 4.73 -13.82 -1.85
N PRO A 19 4.02 -13.25 -2.82
CA PRO A 19 3.54 -11.88 -2.76
C PRO A 19 2.46 -11.70 -1.68
N ILE A 20 2.43 -10.51 -1.09
CA ILE A 20 1.39 -10.09 -0.15
C ILE A 20 0.81 -8.75 -0.62
N LEU A 21 -0.51 -8.65 -0.64
CA LEU A 21 -1.24 -7.41 -0.81
C LEU A 21 -1.78 -6.94 0.54
N GLY A 22 -1.39 -5.76 0.98
CA GLY A 22 -1.92 -5.13 2.19
C GLY A 22 -2.77 -3.91 1.86
N THR A 23 -4.06 -3.95 2.19
CA THR A 23 -4.97 -2.80 2.05
C THR A 23 -5.22 -2.16 3.41
N CYS A 24 -5.22 -0.84 3.49
CA CYS A 24 -5.51 -0.07 4.70
C CYS A 24 -4.77 -0.58 5.95
N ALA A 25 -5.44 -1.31 6.84
CA ALA A 25 -4.82 -1.92 8.03
C ALA A 25 -3.72 -2.93 7.66
N GLY A 26 -3.85 -3.61 6.53
CA GLY A 26 -2.82 -4.50 5.99
C GLY A 26 -1.54 -3.75 5.63
N LEU A 27 -1.64 -2.59 4.99
CA LEU A 27 -0.49 -1.72 4.73
C LEU A 27 0.18 -1.27 6.04
N ILE A 28 -0.61 -0.91 7.08
CA ILE A 28 -0.07 -0.55 8.39
C ILE A 28 0.77 -1.69 8.97
N LEU A 29 0.29 -2.92 8.88
CA LEU A 29 1.00 -4.09 9.38
C LEU A 29 2.25 -4.42 8.58
N MET A 30 2.24 -4.18 7.27
CA MET A 30 3.38 -4.45 6.39
C MET A 30 4.49 -3.41 6.50
N ALA A 31 4.20 -2.21 7.01
CA ALA A 31 5.19 -1.13 7.17
C ALA A 31 6.35 -1.54 8.07
N LYS A 32 7.47 -0.85 7.93
CA LYS A 32 8.64 -0.98 8.80
C LYS A 32 8.53 -0.12 10.04
N VAL A 33 8.00 1.10 9.88
CA VAL A 33 7.83 2.07 10.96
C VAL A 33 6.43 2.66 10.94
N ILE A 34 5.83 2.78 12.12
CA ILE A 34 4.58 3.49 12.34
C ILE A 34 4.86 4.69 13.22
N GLU A 35 4.61 5.89 12.69
CA GLU A 35 4.87 7.14 13.39
C GLU A 35 4.07 7.22 14.69
N ASN A 36 4.74 7.60 15.79
CA ASN A 36 4.14 7.82 17.11
C ASN A 36 3.26 6.66 17.64
N GLU A 37 3.56 5.43 17.23
CA GLU A 37 2.80 4.25 17.66
C GLU A 37 3.71 3.25 18.39
N SER A 38 3.34 2.92 19.62
CA SER A 38 4.08 1.94 20.44
C SER A 38 3.32 0.63 20.67
N LYS A 39 2.00 0.60 20.36
CA LYS A 39 1.14 -0.55 20.64
C LYS A 39 1.04 -1.54 19.47
N VAL A 40 1.36 -1.10 18.26
CA VAL A 40 1.34 -1.93 17.07
C VAL A 40 2.78 -2.23 16.67
N ASN A 41 3.11 -3.51 16.66
CA ASN A 41 4.39 -3.98 16.17
C ASN A 41 4.24 -4.39 14.69
N PRO A 42 4.74 -3.59 13.72
CA PRO A 42 4.60 -3.91 12.30
C PRO A 42 5.45 -5.12 11.90
N LEU A 43 5.21 -5.66 10.71
CA LEU A 43 5.92 -6.83 10.18
C LEU A 43 7.23 -6.46 9.48
N GLY A 44 7.39 -5.22 9.03
CA GLY A 44 8.58 -4.75 8.33
C GLY A 44 8.75 -5.37 6.93
N ILE A 45 7.67 -5.78 6.27
CA ILE A 45 7.68 -6.37 4.93
C ILE A 45 8.01 -5.31 3.89
N LEU A 46 7.39 -4.13 4.00
CA LEU A 46 7.66 -2.97 3.14
C LEU A 46 8.52 -1.95 3.89
N ASP A 47 9.65 -1.56 3.30
CA ASP A 47 10.58 -0.59 3.91
C ASP A 47 10.06 0.85 3.74
N LEU A 48 9.00 1.15 4.48
CA LEU A 48 8.34 2.45 4.49
C LEU A 48 7.90 2.85 5.91
N GLU A 49 7.68 4.14 6.09
CA GLU A 49 7.13 4.74 7.31
C GLU A 49 5.73 5.28 7.03
N ILE A 50 4.81 5.01 7.93
CA ILE A 50 3.42 5.45 7.81
C ILE A 50 2.94 6.16 9.07
N SER A 51 1.91 7.01 8.89
CA SER A 51 1.08 7.53 9.97
C SER A 51 -0.34 6.99 9.88
N ARG A 52 -0.88 6.56 11.02
CA ARG A 52 -2.25 6.01 11.10
C ARG A 52 -3.33 7.08 11.12
N ASN A 53 -3.00 8.30 11.53
CA ASN A 53 -3.97 9.34 11.86
C ASN A 53 -3.75 10.65 11.09
N SER A 54 -3.02 10.63 9.99
CA SER A 54 -2.61 11.86 9.29
C SER A 54 -3.73 12.59 8.56
N TYR A 55 -4.86 11.93 8.29
CA TYR A 55 -6.03 12.56 7.66
C TYR A 55 -7.03 13.13 8.69
N GLY A 56 -6.59 13.32 9.96
CA GLY A 56 -7.42 13.84 11.04
C GLY A 56 -8.48 12.83 11.49
N ARG A 57 -9.49 13.33 12.23
CA ARG A 57 -10.67 12.53 12.61
C ARG A 57 -11.60 12.39 11.39
N GLN A 58 -11.17 11.74 10.33
CA GLN A 58 -12.06 11.40 9.23
C GLN A 58 -13.01 10.29 9.68
N ILE A 59 -14.20 10.70 10.10
CA ILE A 59 -15.29 9.80 10.51
C ILE A 59 -15.96 9.21 9.26
N MET A 60 -15.77 9.83 8.10
CA MET A 60 -16.47 9.46 6.86
C MET A 60 -15.51 8.87 5.82
N SER A 61 -15.99 7.85 5.13
CA SER A 61 -15.37 7.35 3.91
C SER A 61 -15.46 8.41 2.80
N ARG A 62 -14.44 8.48 1.96
CA ARG A 62 -14.49 9.29 0.74
C ARG A 62 -14.05 8.46 -0.46
N LYS A 63 -14.61 8.79 -1.62
CA LYS A 63 -14.23 8.22 -2.90
C LYS A 63 -13.24 9.13 -3.61
N GLU A 64 -12.26 8.53 -4.25
CA GLU A 64 -11.24 9.23 -5.03
C GLU A 64 -11.06 8.54 -6.37
N ASN A 65 -10.88 9.34 -7.42
CA ASN A 65 -10.46 8.84 -8.71
C ASN A 65 -8.94 8.81 -8.76
N ILE A 66 -8.38 7.67 -9.07
CA ILE A 66 -6.94 7.49 -9.25
C ILE A 66 -6.62 7.12 -10.68
N THR A 67 -5.49 7.59 -11.16
CA THR A 67 -4.92 7.22 -12.45
C THR A 67 -3.64 6.44 -12.23
N ILE A 68 -3.51 5.32 -12.93
CA ILE A 68 -2.30 4.50 -12.93
C ILE A 68 -1.74 4.46 -14.34
N GLU A 69 -0.49 4.87 -14.49
CA GLU A 69 0.23 4.81 -15.75
C GLU A 69 1.19 3.62 -15.77
N SER A 70 1.04 2.77 -16.77
CA SER A 70 2.04 1.78 -17.16
C SER A 70 2.62 2.12 -18.52
N ASP A 71 3.67 1.41 -18.96
CA ASP A 71 4.42 1.71 -20.19
C ASP A 71 3.55 1.92 -21.45
N SER A 72 2.35 1.35 -21.49
CA SER A 72 1.51 1.35 -22.69
C SER A 72 0.04 1.68 -22.43
N LYS A 73 -0.38 1.84 -21.18
CA LYS A 73 -1.80 1.99 -20.82
C LYS A 73 -1.98 2.93 -19.64
N ILE A 74 -3.10 3.63 -19.65
CA ILE A 74 -3.61 4.44 -18.55
C ILE A 74 -4.85 3.76 -18.02
N PHE A 75 -4.94 3.61 -16.70
CA PHE A 75 -6.08 3.02 -16.00
C PHE A 75 -6.65 4.06 -15.04
N ASP A 76 -7.90 4.44 -15.26
CA ASP A 76 -8.65 5.31 -14.35
C ASP A 76 -9.64 4.47 -13.56
N MET A 77 -9.66 4.64 -12.25
CA MET A 77 -10.57 3.91 -11.37
C MET A 77 -10.95 4.70 -10.13
N GLU A 78 -12.16 4.45 -9.62
CA GLU A 78 -12.62 4.99 -8.35
C GLU A 78 -12.24 4.04 -7.22
N VAL A 79 -11.70 4.59 -6.13
CA VAL A 79 -11.34 3.84 -4.93
C VAL A 79 -11.89 4.52 -3.68
N THR A 80 -12.08 3.75 -2.62
CA THR A 80 -12.63 4.24 -1.36
C THR A 80 -11.56 4.30 -0.27
N LEU A 81 -11.44 5.45 0.40
CA LEU A 81 -10.62 5.63 1.59
C LEU A 81 -11.50 5.61 2.84
N ILE A 82 -11.12 4.81 3.83
CA ILE A 82 -11.76 4.76 5.15
C ILE A 82 -10.67 4.83 6.22
N ARG A 83 -10.55 5.97 6.89
CA ARG A 83 -9.47 6.20 7.88
C ARG A 83 -8.11 5.74 7.37
N ALA A 84 -7.81 6.11 6.13
CA ALA A 84 -6.66 5.63 5.39
C ALA A 84 -5.34 6.01 6.10
N PRO A 85 -4.36 5.10 6.14
CA PRO A 85 -3.01 5.46 6.58
C PRO A 85 -2.35 6.35 5.52
N LYS A 86 -1.48 7.24 5.97
CA LYS A 86 -0.65 8.08 5.09
C LYS A 86 0.78 7.54 5.07
N ILE A 87 1.31 7.30 3.90
CA ILE A 87 2.72 6.95 3.72
C ILE A 87 3.53 8.24 3.84
N LEU A 88 4.46 8.27 4.79
CA LEU A 88 5.31 9.45 5.10
C LEU A 88 6.64 9.38 4.39
N LYS A 89 7.25 8.19 4.37
CA LYS A 89 8.55 7.94 3.73
C LYS A 89 8.56 6.58 3.08
N ILE A 90 9.24 6.48 1.97
CA ILE A 90 9.51 5.22 1.25
C ILE A 90 11.02 5.10 1.02
N ASN A 91 11.54 3.87 1.06
CA ASN A 91 12.90 3.59 0.65
C ASN A 91 12.98 3.55 -0.89
N LYS A 92 14.18 3.81 -1.43
CA LYS A 92 14.46 3.84 -2.87
C LYS A 92 14.09 2.56 -3.66
N ASN A 93 13.90 1.46 -2.97
CA ASN A 93 13.51 0.17 -3.60
C ASN A 93 11.97 0.03 -3.74
N ILE A 94 11.21 1.01 -3.30
CA ILE A 94 9.74 0.99 -3.38
C ILE A 94 9.30 1.93 -4.50
N ASN A 95 8.53 1.39 -5.44
CA ASN A 95 7.91 2.14 -6.52
C ASN A 95 6.54 2.67 -6.06
N VAL A 96 6.27 3.93 -6.34
CA VAL A 96 4.93 4.53 -6.17
C VAL A 96 4.12 4.25 -7.42
N ILE A 97 2.99 3.55 -7.24
CA ILE A 97 2.06 3.23 -8.33
C ILE A 97 1.09 4.39 -8.58
N THR A 98 0.57 4.98 -7.50
CA THR A 98 -0.31 6.16 -7.56
C THR A 98 -0.24 6.96 -6.26
N GLU A 99 -0.63 8.22 -6.35
CA GLU A 99 -0.70 9.17 -5.24
C GLU A 99 -2.13 9.67 -5.02
N ILE A 100 -2.44 10.02 -3.78
CA ILE A 100 -3.67 10.74 -3.38
C ILE A 100 -3.23 11.87 -2.44
N ASP A 101 -3.72 13.09 -2.68
CA ASP A 101 -3.35 14.29 -1.90
C ASP A 101 -1.82 14.50 -1.81
N ASN A 102 -1.11 14.33 -2.93
CA ASN A 102 0.36 14.44 -3.01
C ASN A 102 1.10 13.50 -2.04
N SER A 103 0.52 12.36 -1.74
CA SER A 103 1.16 11.32 -0.92
C SER A 103 1.03 9.96 -1.59
N PRO A 104 2.05 9.10 -1.50
CA PRO A 104 1.95 7.74 -2.00
C PRO A 104 0.72 7.03 -1.43
N ALA A 105 -0.11 6.45 -2.29
CA ALA A 105 -1.33 5.76 -1.90
C ALA A 105 -1.32 4.27 -2.30
N ALA A 106 -0.60 3.93 -3.36
CA ALA A 106 -0.29 2.55 -3.73
C ALA A 106 1.21 2.42 -4.00
N VAL A 107 1.83 1.41 -3.42
CA VAL A 107 3.28 1.16 -3.49
C VAL A 107 3.59 -0.31 -3.77
N PHE A 108 4.73 -0.55 -4.41
CA PHE A 108 5.18 -1.90 -4.80
C PHE A 108 6.70 -2.00 -4.69
N ASP A 109 7.22 -3.05 -4.03
CA ASP A 109 8.65 -3.28 -3.85
C ASP A 109 9.25 -4.30 -4.82
N GLY A 110 8.48 -4.73 -5.83
CA GLY A 110 8.86 -5.80 -6.77
C GLY A 110 8.24 -7.16 -6.43
N LYS A 111 7.70 -7.34 -5.23
CA LYS A 111 7.03 -8.56 -4.77
C LYS A 111 5.74 -8.28 -4.01
N HIS A 112 5.78 -7.34 -3.07
CA HIS A 112 4.68 -7.01 -2.19
C HIS A 112 4.06 -5.67 -2.56
N MET A 113 2.75 -5.54 -2.36
CA MET A 113 2.02 -4.33 -2.67
C MET A 113 1.26 -3.81 -1.46
N GLY A 114 1.31 -2.50 -1.25
CA GLY A 114 0.60 -1.82 -0.18
C GLY A 114 -0.32 -0.73 -0.72
N LEU A 115 -1.59 -0.72 -0.28
CA LEU A 115 -2.61 0.24 -0.68
C LEU A 115 -3.15 0.95 0.57
N SER A 116 -3.25 2.28 0.55
CA SER A 116 -3.88 3.05 1.62
C SER A 116 -5.41 3.05 1.55
N PHE A 117 -5.98 2.58 0.46
CA PHE A 117 -7.41 2.57 0.14
C PHE A 117 -7.96 1.14 0.03
N HIS A 118 -9.27 1.05 -0.22
CA HIS A 118 -10.05 -0.18 -0.33
C HIS A 118 -10.58 -0.37 -1.76
N PRO A 119 -9.81 -1.01 -2.68
CA PRO A 119 -10.25 -1.24 -4.06
C PRO A 119 -11.45 -2.18 -4.12
N GLU A 120 -11.55 -3.12 -3.17
CA GLU A 120 -12.63 -4.12 -3.09
C GLU A 120 -14.01 -3.49 -2.90
N LEU A 121 -14.10 -2.32 -2.25
CA LEU A 121 -15.38 -1.64 -2.04
C LEU A 121 -15.96 -1.03 -3.33
N ASN A 122 -15.15 -0.88 -4.35
CA ASN A 122 -15.54 -0.38 -5.66
C ASN A 122 -15.53 -1.48 -6.73
N GLY A 123 -15.34 -2.75 -6.34
CA GLY A 123 -15.24 -3.87 -7.26
C GLY A 123 -14.00 -3.86 -8.15
N VAL A 124 -12.94 -3.14 -7.74
CA VAL A 124 -11.69 -3.03 -8.50
C VAL A 124 -10.81 -4.24 -8.23
N THR A 125 -10.60 -5.09 -9.23
CA THR A 125 -9.76 -6.30 -9.17
C THR A 125 -8.33 -6.05 -9.65
N PHE A 126 -8.06 -4.92 -10.28
CA PHE A 126 -6.81 -4.55 -10.93
C PHE A 126 -5.56 -4.88 -10.12
N PHE A 127 -5.50 -4.49 -8.84
CA PHE A 127 -4.32 -4.72 -8.00
C PHE A 127 -4.10 -6.21 -7.69
N HIS A 128 -5.18 -6.97 -7.53
CA HIS A 128 -5.12 -8.42 -7.33
C HIS A 128 -4.63 -9.12 -8.60
N GLU A 129 -5.16 -8.73 -9.75
CA GLU A 129 -4.77 -9.30 -11.05
C GLU A 129 -3.30 -9.04 -11.37
N ILE A 130 -2.79 -7.85 -11.07
CA ILE A 130 -1.38 -7.52 -11.26
C ILE A 130 -0.49 -8.33 -10.33
N LEU A 131 -0.86 -8.39 -9.05
CA LEU A 131 0.02 -9.01 -8.05
C LEU A 131 0.00 -10.53 -8.11
N PHE A 132 -1.16 -11.14 -8.35
CA PHE A 132 -1.36 -12.58 -8.28
C PHE A 132 -1.66 -13.24 -9.63
N GLY A 133 -1.89 -12.46 -10.68
CA GLY A 133 -2.15 -12.98 -12.03
C GLY A 133 -0.89 -13.53 -12.69
N SER A 134 -1.10 -14.43 -13.66
CA SER A 134 -0.01 -15.06 -14.42
C SER A 134 0.71 -14.11 -15.40
N SER A 135 0.19 -12.89 -15.60
CA SER A 135 0.69 -11.88 -16.55
C SER A 135 1.45 -10.76 -15.83
N ASN A 136 2.45 -11.09 -15.04
CA ASN A 136 3.25 -10.15 -14.25
C ASN A 136 4.20 -9.29 -15.10
N THR A 137 3.67 -8.42 -15.98
CA THR A 137 4.51 -7.48 -16.74
C THR A 137 3.82 -6.11 -16.89
N LEU A 138 3.44 -5.49 -15.79
CA LEU A 138 3.22 -4.05 -15.82
C LEU A 138 4.45 -3.36 -15.21
N ASN A 139 5.23 -2.72 -16.05
CA ASN A 139 6.24 -1.78 -15.60
C ASN A 139 5.54 -0.48 -15.26
N PHE A 140 5.48 -0.14 -13.98
CA PHE A 140 4.97 1.16 -13.56
C PHE A 140 6.03 2.22 -13.82
N LYS A 141 5.64 3.37 -14.38
CA LYS A 141 6.53 4.52 -14.48
C LYS A 141 6.90 4.97 -13.07
N ASN A 142 8.18 4.97 -12.76
CA ASN A 142 8.66 5.59 -11.54
C ASN A 142 8.30 7.07 -11.57
N SER A 143 7.51 7.52 -10.62
CA SER A 143 7.37 8.94 -10.36
C SER A 143 8.71 9.45 -9.79
N GLU A 144 9.52 10.08 -10.64
CA GLU A 144 10.79 10.74 -10.26
C GLU A 144 10.57 12.01 -9.43
N SER A 145 9.75 11.98 -8.43
CA SER A 145 9.53 13.20 -7.67
C SER A 145 9.09 13.01 -6.23
N ILE A 146 9.88 12.33 -5.41
CA ILE A 146 9.88 12.60 -3.96
C ILE A 146 11.32 12.47 -3.46
N ASN A 147 12.21 13.29 -4.04
CA ASN A 147 13.48 13.65 -3.45
C ASN A 147 13.61 15.17 -3.53
N ALA A 148 12.89 15.88 -2.72
CA ALA A 148 13.12 17.28 -2.45
C ALA A 148 12.83 17.58 -0.99
N ALA A 149 13.94 17.77 -0.26
CA ALA A 149 14.08 18.27 1.11
C ALA A 149 13.98 17.26 2.22
#